data_4e28fabb19bb3d1715b1bbc02baadbf6
#
_entry.id   4e28fabb19bb3d1715b1bbc02baadbf6
#
_cell.length_a   1.000
_cell.length_b   1.000
_cell.length_c   1.000
_cell.angle_alpha   90.00
_cell.angle_beta   90.00
_cell.angle_gamma   90.00
#
_symmetry.space_group_name_H-M   'P 1'
#
loop_
_entity.id
_entity.type
_entity.pdbx_description
1 polymer ?
#
loop_
_entity_poly.entity_id
_entity_poly.type
_entity_poly.pdbx_seq_one_letter_code
_entity_poly.pdbx_strand_id
1 'polypeptide(L)'
;MTANYKYDVEILHLLVSPAHAYFGRAREGTADVPTTDADRVELVAGKGIVGDRFYGKAAHMDAAVTLVAVEALEEMAAELGAGPFDPLLTRRNVVIRGAQLAPLIGGDFALESRGELVRFRAGRPAHPCAWMDQMLAPGAHAAMRGRGGVRCQPLSDGTLHRGPAVLVSPVELDPARAGTPSLLRPSRLP
;
A
#
# COMPACT_ATOMS: atom_id res chain seq x y z
N MET A 1 -21.75 -12.62 -15.05
CA MET A 1 -20.34 -12.81 -14.66
C MET A 1 -19.66 -11.47 -14.84
N THR A 2 -19.19 -10.84 -13.77
CA THR A 2 -18.44 -9.60 -13.87
C THR A 2 -17.11 -9.92 -14.53
N ALA A 3 -16.76 -9.22 -15.61
CA ALA A 3 -15.46 -9.40 -16.26
C ALA A 3 -14.37 -9.03 -15.26
N ASN A 4 -13.39 -9.92 -15.07
CA ASN A 4 -12.21 -9.62 -14.28
C ASN A 4 -11.08 -9.23 -15.22
N TYR A 5 -10.54 -8.04 -15.01
CA TYR A 5 -9.34 -7.57 -15.68
C TYR A 5 -8.10 -8.13 -14.98
N LYS A 6 -7.06 -8.43 -15.76
CA LYS A 6 -5.78 -8.92 -15.23
C LYS A 6 -4.67 -7.98 -15.68
N TYR A 7 -3.79 -7.65 -14.74
CA TYR A 7 -2.66 -6.75 -14.97
C TYR A 7 -1.39 -7.42 -14.48
N ASP A 8 -0.39 -7.50 -15.34
CA ASP A 8 0.95 -7.89 -14.94
C ASP A 8 1.53 -6.78 -14.08
N VAL A 9 1.94 -7.14 -12.89
CA VAL A 9 2.48 -6.22 -11.88
C VAL A 9 3.72 -6.83 -11.25
N GLU A 10 4.47 -6.02 -10.51
CA GLU A 10 5.62 -6.49 -9.74
C GLU A 10 5.49 -6.09 -8.28
N ILE A 11 5.60 -7.03 -7.36
CA ILE A 11 5.73 -6.77 -5.93
C ILE A 11 7.21 -6.49 -5.64
N LEU A 12 7.53 -5.22 -5.39
CA LEU A 12 8.90 -4.76 -5.18
C LEU A 12 9.36 -4.95 -3.74
N HIS A 13 8.48 -4.65 -2.77
CA HIS A 13 8.80 -4.75 -1.35
C HIS A 13 7.61 -5.29 -0.56
N LEU A 14 7.93 -6.05 0.49
CA LEU A 14 6.99 -6.60 1.46
C LEU A 14 7.44 -6.22 2.87
N LEU A 15 6.95 -5.09 3.38
CA LEU A 15 7.32 -4.58 4.69
C LEU A 15 6.52 -5.24 5.81
N VAL A 16 7.24 -5.79 6.78
CA VAL A 16 6.70 -6.31 8.05
C VAL A 16 7.40 -5.63 9.21
N SER A 17 6.62 -5.14 10.18
CA SER A 17 7.17 -4.53 11.39
C SER A 17 6.19 -4.72 12.55
N PRO A 18 6.65 -5.25 13.70
CA PRO A 18 5.78 -5.54 14.84
C PRO A 18 5.31 -4.29 15.60
N ALA A 19 5.90 -3.12 15.30
CA ALA A 19 5.60 -1.88 16.01
C ALA A 19 5.52 -0.66 15.08
N HIS A 20 4.95 0.42 15.59
CA HIS A 20 4.95 1.71 14.91
C HIS A 20 6.31 2.41 15.11
N ALA A 21 6.90 2.95 14.02
CA ALA A 21 8.09 3.79 14.09
C ALA A 21 7.77 5.28 14.24
N TYR A 22 6.59 5.70 13.80
CA TYR A 22 6.18 7.11 13.70
C TYR A 22 5.22 7.45 14.82
N PHE A 23 5.75 7.84 15.97
CA PHE A 23 5.02 8.29 17.14
C PHE A 23 5.31 9.76 17.45
N GLY A 24 4.39 10.40 18.14
CA GLY A 24 4.59 11.74 18.62
C GLY A 24 4.77 12.75 17.49
N ARG A 25 5.69 13.68 17.69
CA ARG A 25 6.01 14.72 16.72
C ARG A 25 7.21 14.30 15.88
N ALA A 26 7.14 14.51 14.57
CA ALA A 26 8.21 14.13 13.63
C ALA A 26 9.60 14.68 14.03
N ARG A 27 9.67 15.88 14.65
CA ARG A 27 10.92 16.49 15.14
C ARG A 27 11.61 15.71 16.29
N GLU A 28 10.89 14.79 16.94
CA GLU A 28 11.43 14.00 18.06
C GLU A 28 12.18 12.74 17.58
N GLY A 29 12.20 12.53 16.27
CA GLY A 29 12.81 11.34 15.64
C GLY A 29 11.89 10.13 15.62
N THR A 30 12.30 9.12 14.85
CA THR A 30 11.57 7.85 14.73
C THR A 30 11.93 6.93 15.89
N ALA A 31 10.97 6.09 16.31
CA ALA A 31 11.31 4.96 17.17
C ALA A 31 12.15 3.94 16.40
N ASP A 32 13.16 3.39 17.07
CA ASP A 32 13.92 2.25 16.55
C ASP A 32 13.06 0.99 16.71
N VAL A 33 12.51 0.52 15.59
CA VAL A 33 11.66 -0.69 15.56
C VAL A 33 12.15 -1.64 14.49
N PRO A 34 12.15 -2.95 14.75
CA PRO A 34 12.48 -3.94 13.74
C PRO A 34 11.60 -3.77 12.51
N THR A 35 12.21 -3.68 11.35
CA THR A 35 11.51 -3.56 10.07
C THR A 35 12.19 -4.48 9.07
N THR A 36 11.41 -5.38 8.49
CA THR A 36 11.90 -6.38 7.53
C THR A 36 11.30 -6.09 6.16
N ASP A 37 12.14 -6.05 5.13
CA ASP A 37 11.73 -6.18 3.74
C ASP A 37 11.83 -7.67 3.37
N ALA A 38 10.71 -8.36 3.45
CA ALA A 38 10.64 -9.82 3.34
C ALA A 38 10.53 -10.29 1.88
N ASP A 39 11.07 -11.47 1.57
CA ASP A 39 10.87 -12.10 0.25
C ASP A 39 9.44 -12.66 0.10
N ARG A 40 8.80 -12.95 1.21
CA ARG A 40 7.41 -13.41 1.28
C ARG A 40 6.75 -13.03 2.58
N VAL A 41 5.43 -12.90 2.56
CA VAL A 41 4.61 -12.67 3.76
C VAL A 41 3.40 -13.59 3.75
N GLU A 42 3.09 -14.13 4.92
CA GLU A 42 1.87 -14.90 5.15
C GLU A 42 0.73 -13.94 5.54
N LEU A 43 -0.44 -14.12 4.92
CA LEU A 43 -1.65 -13.37 5.22
C LEU A 43 -2.72 -14.31 5.77
N VAL A 44 -3.45 -13.82 6.76
CA VAL A 44 -4.59 -14.53 7.34
C VAL A 44 -5.84 -13.68 7.14
N ALA A 45 -6.89 -14.30 6.60
CA ALA A 45 -8.18 -13.67 6.34
C ALA A 45 -8.71 -12.96 7.59
N GLY A 46 -9.11 -11.70 7.43
CA GLY A 46 -9.62 -10.89 8.53
C GLY A 46 -8.60 -10.57 9.62
N LYS A 47 -7.30 -10.86 9.46
CA LYS A 47 -6.26 -10.55 10.48
C LYS A 47 -5.12 -9.68 9.94
N GLY A 48 -4.71 -9.85 8.69
CA GLY A 48 -3.59 -9.12 8.11
C GLY A 48 -2.34 -9.95 7.89
N ILE A 49 -1.17 -9.31 7.85
CA ILE A 49 0.14 -9.95 7.66
C ILE A 49 0.66 -10.46 9.00
N VAL A 50 1.05 -11.73 9.04
CA VAL A 50 1.63 -12.37 10.24
C VAL A 50 2.90 -11.62 10.65
N GLY A 51 2.98 -11.26 11.94
CA GLY A 51 4.12 -10.49 12.49
C GLY A 51 4.06 -8.98 12.28
N ASP A 52 3.08 -8.46 11.52
CA ASP A 52 2.91 -7.01 11.39
C ASP A 52 2.15 -6.41 12.58
N ARG A 53 2.39 -5.13 12.85
CA ARG A 53 1.77 -4.34 13.95
C ARG A 53 0.26 -4.30 13.94
N PHE A 54 -0.36 -4.50 12.79
CA PHE A 54 -1.82 -4.50 12.65
C PHE A 54 -2.43 -5.90 12.66
N TYR A 55 -1.61 -6.95 12.70
CA TYR A 55 -2.11 -8.32 12.72
C TYR A 55 -3.08 -8.58 13.87
N GLY A 56 -4.29 -9.00 13.54
CA GLY A 56 -5.34 -9.33 14.50
C GLY A 56 -5.88 -8.15 15.33
N LYS A 57 -5.59 -6.90 14.96
CA LYS A 57 -6.08 -5.72 15.67
C LYS A 57 -7.49 -5.36 15.18
N ALA A 58 -8.51 -5.69 15.96
CA ALA A 58 -9.92 -5.47 15.61
C ALA A 58 -10.24 -4.04 15.14
N ALA A 59 -9.65 -3.02 15.78
CA ALA A 59 -9.83 -1.62 15.40
C ALA A 59 -9.24 -1.24 14.04
N HIS A 60 -8.45 -2.12 13.41
CA HIS A 60 -7.72 -1.86 12.17
C HIS A 60 -7.98 -2.91 11.08
N MET A 61 -9.05 -3.70 11.20
CA MET A 61 -9.31 -4.81 10.28
C MET A 61 -9.45 -4.36 8.82
N ASP A 62 -10.07 -3.22 8.57
CA ASP A 62 -10.24 -2.61 7.25
C ASP A 62 -8.95 -1.97 6.69
N ALA A 63 -7.88 -1.99 7.47
CA ALA A 63 -6.60 -1.34 7.19
C ALA A 63 -5.40 -2.20 7.60
N ALA A 64 -5.62 -3.51 7.77
CA ALA A 64 -4.60 -4.44 8.25
C ALA A 64 -3.44 -4.63 7.27
N VAL A 65 -3.67 -4.31 5.99
CA VAL A 65 -2.64 -4.32 4.93
C VAL A 65 -2.73 -3.02 4.14
N THR A 66 -1.58 -2.46 3.78
CA THR A 66 -1.50 -1.24 2.97
C THR A 66 -0.68 -1.48 1.71
N LEU A 67 -1.21 -1.05 0.55
CA LEU A 67 -0.51 -1.09 -0.73
C LEU A 67 -0.20 0.32 -1.21
N VAL A 68 0.94 0.51 -1.88
CA VAL A 68 1.29 1.75 -2.60
C VAL A 68 1.93 1.42 -3.94
N ALA A 69 1.63 2.23 -4.95
CA ALA A 69 2.31 2.16 -6.24
C ALA A 69 3.65 2.90 -6.15
N VAL A 70 4.73 2.28 -6.58
CA VAL A 70 6.07 2.89 -6.55
C VAL A 70 6.14 4.10 -7.47
N GLU A 71 5.39 4.11 -8.58
CA GLU A 71 5.28 5.22 -9.51
C GLU A 71 4.83 6.51 -8.81
N ALA A 72 3.98 6.40 -7.78
CA ALA A 72 3.59 7.56 -6.97
C ALA A 72 4.79 8.20 -6.26
N LEU A 73 5.73 7.40 -5.79
CA LEU A 73 6.95 7.88 -5.13
C LEU A 73 7.94 8.44 -6.14
N GLU A 74 8.05 7.82 -7.31
CA GLU A 74 8.91 8.27 -8.41
C GLU A 74 8.45 9.63 -8.95
N GLU A 75 7.14 9.80 -9.21
CA GLU A 75 6.57 11.07 -9.62
C GLU A 75 6.74 12.17 -8.56
N MET A 76 6.53 11.82 -7.27
CA MET A 76 6.75 12.76 -6.17
C MET A 76 8.21 13.19 -6.06
N ALA A 77 9.16 12.28 -6.23
CA ALA A 77 10.59 12.60 -6.20
C ALA A 77 10.94 13.59 -7.32
N ALA A 78 10.42 13.36 -8.52
CA ALA A 78 10.58 14.27 -9.66
C ALA A 78 9.94 15.64 -9.42
N GLU A 79 8.71 15.70 -8.91
CA GLU A 79 7.99 16.94 -8.59
C GLU A 79 8.71 17.78 -7.53
N LEU A 80 9.35 17.15 -6.55
CA LEU A 80 10.06 17.81 -5.47
C LEU A 80 11.54 18.09 -5.78
N GLY A 81 12.02 17.65 -6.96
CA GLY A 81 13.44 17.77 -7.32
C GLY A 81 14.33 16.98 -6.35
N ALA A 82 13.81 15.92 -5.74
CA ALA A 82 14.52 15.06 -4.82
C ALA A 82 15.11 13.83 -5.55
N GLY A 83 16.06 13.16 -4.90
CA GLY A 83 16.52 11.85 -5.37
C GLY A 83 15.45 10.77 -5.15
N PRO A 84 15.70 9.52 -5.62
CA PRO A 84 14.77 8.44 -5.43
C PRO A 84 14.48 8.21 -3.96
N PHE A 85 13.21 8.07 -3.62
CA PHE A 85 12.79 7.77 -2.25
C PHE A 85 12.91 6.27 -1.95
N ASP A 86 13.34 5.93 -0.73
CA ASP A 86 13.20 4.57 -0.22
C ASP A 86 11.71 4.30 0.08
N PRO A 87 11.05 3.39 -0.66
CA PRO A 87 9.64 3.11 -0.48
C PRO A 87 9.29 2.58 0.92
N LEU A 88 10.23 1.93 1.60
CA LEU A 88 10.02 1.37 2.95
C LEU A 88 9.78 2.47 3.99
N LEU A 89 10.28 3.67 3.76
CA LEU A 89 10.04 4.83 4.63
C LEU A 89 8.58 5.29 4.63
N THR A 90 7.78 4.90 3.64
CA THR A 90 6.33 5.14 3.65
C THR A 90 5.58 4.25 4.64
N ARG A 91 6.22 3.17 5.10
CA ARG A 91 5.64 2.16 6.00
C ARG A 91 4.41 1.48 5.40
N ARG A 92 4.30 1.40 4.08
CA ARG A 92 3.31 0.57 3.38
C ARG A 92 3.78 -0.86 3.33
N ASN A 93 2.85 -1.81 3.54
CA ASN A 93 3.21 -3.23 3.61
C ASN A 93 3.62 -3.81 2.26
N VAL A 94 2.92 -3.42 1.20
CA VAL A 94 3.16 -3.91 -0.16
C VAL A 94 3.46 -2.72 -1.07
N VAL A 95 4.66 -2.70 -1.64
CA VAL A 95 5.04 -1.75 -2.69
C VAL A 95 4.95 -2.49 -4.02
N ILE A 96 4.13 -1.97 -4.92
CA ILE A 96 3.81 -2.62 -6.18
C ILE A 96 4.11 -1.67 -7.35
N ARG A 97 4.51 -2.23 -8.50
CA ARG A 97 4.68 -1.53 -9.77
C ARG A 97 3.62 -1.97 -10.76
N GLY A 98 3.13 -1.04 -11.60
CA GLY A 98 2.24 -1.33 -12.74
C GLY A 98 0.76 -1.33 -12.40
N ALA A 99 0.33 -0.76 -11.27
CA ALA A 99 -1.08 -0.76 -10.89
C ALA A 99 -1.60 0.60 -10.41
N GLN A 100 -2.66 1.07 -11.05
CA GLN A 100 -3.47 2.18 -10.54
C GLN A 100 -4.35 1.71 -9.39
N LEU A 101 -3.99 2.02 -8.14
CA LEU A 101 -4.67 1.46 -6.96
C LEU A 101 -5.97 2.17 -6.57
N ALA A 102 -6.12 3.44 -6.89
CA ALA A 102 -7.26 4.24 -6.44
C ALA A 102 -8.64 3.72 -6.88
N PRO A 103 -8.84 3.21 -8.13
CA PRO A 103 -10.12 2.66 -8.56
C PRO A 103 -10.56 1.38 -7.83
N LEU A 104 -9.64 0.72 -7.12
CA LEU A 104 -9.94 -0.47 -6.32
C LEU A 104 -10.72 -0.15 -5.04
N ILE A 105 -10.69 1.12 -4.59
CA ILE A 105 -11.29 1.52 -3.31
C ILE A 105 -12.80 1.27 -3.32
N GLY A 106 -13.29 0.57 -2.29
CA GLY A 106 -14.66 0.15 -2.14
C GLY A 106 -14.98 -1.21 -2.78
N GLY A 107 -14.01 -1.84 -3.46
CA GLY A 107 -14.15 -3.12 -4.15
C GLY A 107 -13.23 -4.21 -3.63
N ASP A 108 -13.47 -5.42 -4.13
CA ASP A 108 -12.60 -6.57 -3.90
C ASP A 108 -11.67 -6.73 -5.10
N PHE A 109 -10.43 -7.15 -4.84
CA PHE A 109 -9.43 -7.48 -5.84
C PHE A 109 -8.56 -8.64 -5.34
N ALA A 110 -7.67 -9.16 -6.19
CA ALA A 110 -6.72 -10.18 -5.77
C ALA A 110 -5.32 -9.91 -6.32
N LEU A 111 -4.33 -10.42 -5.61
CA LEU A 111 -2.95 -10.54 -6.07
C LEU A 111 -2.60 -12.02 -6.13
N GLU A 112 -2.08 -12.45 -7.28
CA GLU A 112 -1.55 -13.79 -7.50
C GLU A 112 -0.03 -13.67 -7.67
N SER A 113 0.73 -14.40 -6.86
CA SER A 113 2.17 -14.48 -6.94
C SER A 113 2.61 -15.93 -6.75
N ARG A 114 3.47 -16.44 -7.64
CA ARG A 114 3.94 -17.83 -7.65
C ARG A 114 2.81 -18.87 -7.57
N GLY A 115 1.65 -18.59 -8.19
CA GLY A 115 0.50 -19.51 -8.21
C GLY A 115 -0.37 -19.48 -6.95
N GLU A 116 -0.03 -18.66 -5.94
CA GLU A 116 -0.89 -18.41 -4.78
C GLU A 116 -1.67 -17.11 -4.97
N LEU A 117 -2.99 -17.17 -4.73
CA LEU A 117 -3.90 -16.04 -4.90
C LEU A 117 -4.41 -15.59 -3.55
N VAL A 118 -4.17 -14.32 -3.22
CA VAL A 118 -4.71 -13.67 -2.02
C VAL A 118 -5.74 -12.62 -2.43
N ARG A 119 -6.92 -12.72 -1.83
CA ARG A 119 -8.04 -11.79 -2.06
C ARG A 119 -8.03 -10.69 -1.02
N PHE A 120 -8.37 -9.48 -1.45
CA PHE A 120 -8.43 -8.29 -0.62
C PHE A 120 -9.72 -7.51 -0.84
N ARG A 121 -10.16 -6.80 0.19
CA ARG A 121 -11.09 -5.68 0.09
C ARG A 121 -10.34 -4.38 0.27
N ALA A 122 -10.36 -3.50 -0.73
CA ALA A 122 -9.81 -2.16 -0.63
C ALA A 122 -10.84 -1.24 0.04
N GLY A 123 -10.63 -0.93 1.32
CA GLY A 123 -11.60 -0.18 2.12
C GLY A 123 -11.54 1.33 1.90
N ARG A 124 -10.35 1.91 1.95
CA ARG A 124 -10.16 3.37 1.95
C ARG A 124 -8.76 3.79 1.50
N PRO A 125 -8.57 5.08 1.14
CA PRO A 125 -7.24 5.61 0.84
C PRO A 125 -6.29 5.49 2.03
N ALA A 126 -5.02 5.22 1.76
CA ALA A 126 -3.96 5.28 2.75
C ALA A 126 -3.37 6.71 2.76
N HIS A 127 -3.99 7.60 3.53
CA HIS A 127 -3.54 8.99 3.62
C HIS A 127 -2.10 9.08 4.16
N PRO A 128 -1.29 10.02 3.62
CA PRO A 128 0.01 10.33 4.19
C PRO A 128 -0.14 11.03 5.56
N CYS A 129 0.91 11.00 6.34
CA CYS A 129 1.03 11.78 7.58
C CYS A 129 2.22 12.73 7.50
N ALA A 130 2.29 13.68 8.42
CA ALA A 130 3.33 14.71 8.46
C ALA A 130 4.78 14.14 8.56
N TRP A 131 4.92 12.89 8.97
CA TRP A 131 6.20 12.18 8.96
C TRP A 131 6.82 12.05 7.56
N MET A 132 6.01 12.12 6.51
CA MET A 132 6.52 12.02 5.13
C MET A 132 7.47 13.17 4.77
N ASP A 133 7.24 14.36 5.33
CA ASP A 133 8.13 15.51 5.12
C ASP A 133 9.52 15.29 5.72
N GLN A 134 9.61 14.55 6.80
CA GLN A 134 10.88 14.24 7.45
C GLN A 134 11.55 12.99 6.87
N MET A 135 10.75 11.99 6.50
CA MET A 135 11.28 10.69 6.08
C MET A 135 11.66 10.65 4.61
N LEU A 136 10.99 11.41 3.76
CA LEU A 136 11.24 11.43 2.32
C LEU A 136 11.91 12.75 1.91
N ALA A 137 11.16 13.85 1.92
CA ALA A 137 11.66 15.20 1.63
C ALA A 137 10.67 16.26 2.10
N PRO A 138 11.09 17.51 2.35
CA PRO A 138 10.17 18.61 2.59
C PRO A 138 9.14 18.73 1.47
N GLY A 139 7.85 18.81 1.83
CA GLY A 139 6.74 18.83 0.87
C GLY A 139 6.17 17.46 0.50
N ALA A 140 6.82 16.35 0.88
CA ALA A 140 6.37 15.00 0.54
C ALA A 140 4.98 14.66 1.13
N HIS A 141 4.64 15.16 2.32
CA HIS A 141 3.30 15.01 2.89
C HIS A 141 2.21 15.59 1.99
N ALA A 142 2.43 16.79 1.45
CA ALA A 142 1.49 17.43 0.54
C ALA A 142 1.45 16.73 -0.82
N ALA A 143 2.61 16.42 -1.39
CA ALA A 143 2.74 15.75 -2.68
C ALA A 143 2.10 14.34 -2.67
N MET A 144 2.15 13.62 -1.56
CA MET A 144 1.59 12.26 -1.44
C MET A 144 0.05 12.21 -1.32
N ARG A 145 -0.63 13.36 -1.21
CA ARG A 145 -2.10 13.39 -1.12
C ARG A 145 -2.74 12.83 -2.38
N GLY A 146 -3.70 11.90 -2.21
CA GLY A 146 -4.40 11.24 -3.31
C GLY A 146 -3.62 10.10 -3.98
N ARG A 147 -2.34 9.88 -3.62
CA ARG A 147 -1.50 8.78 -4.16
C ARG A 147 -0.75 7.99 -3.08
N GLY A 148 -1.17 8.11 -1.82
CA GLY A 148 -0.58 7.36 -0.69
C GLY A 148 -0.93 5.87 -0.65
N GLY A 149 -1.66 5.37 -1.65
CA GLY A 149 -2.06 3.98 -1.77
C GLY A 149 -3.41 3.66 -1.14
N VAL A 150 -3.65 2.39 -0.88
CA VAL A 150 -4.92 1.86 -0.37
C VAL A 150 -4.73 1.06 0.91
N ARG A 151 -5.73 1.09 1.76
CA ARG A 151 -5.83 0.25 2.97
C ARG A 151 -6.76 -0.90 2.70
N CYS A 152 -6.32 -2.11 3.03
CA CYS A 152 -7.01 -3.33 2.66
C CYS A 152 -7.19 -4.27 3.85
N GLN A 153 -8.22 -5.10 3.73
CA GLN A 153 -8.43 -6.28 4.54
C GLN A 153 -8.16 -7.51 3.68
N PRO A 154 -7.32 -8.47 4.10
CA PRO A 154 -7.24 -9.76 3.42
C PRO A 154 -8.54 -10.55 3.63
N LEU A 155 -9.08 -11.10 2.55
CA LEU A 155 -10.32 -11.88 2.52
C LEU A 155 -10.05 -13.39 2.41
N SER A 156 -8.82 -13.79 2.15
CA SER A 156 -8.37 -15.17 2.13
C SER A 156 -7.03 -15.31 2.81
N ASP A 157 -6.74 -16.49 3.32
CA ASP A 157 -5.39 -16.89 3.69
C ASP A 157 -4.54 -17.06 2.43
N GLY A 158 -3.23 -16.99 2.56
CA GLY A 158 -2.26 -17.25 1.50
C GLY A 158 -0.95 -16.50 1.69
N THR A 159 -0.06 -16.65 0.74
CA THR A 159 1.28 -16.06 0.76
C THR A 159 1.44 -15.09 -0.41
N LEU A 160 1.97 -13.90 -0.15
CA LEU A 160 2.49 -13.02 -1.20
C LEU A 160 4.01 -13.16 -1.28
N HIS A 161 4.52 -13.20 -2.49
CA HIS A 161 5.95 -13.27 -2.79
C HIS A 161 6.40 -12.03 -3.55
N ARG A 162 7.63 -11.57 -3.29
CA ARG A 162 8.29 -10.54 -4.12
C ARG A 162 8.51 -11.04 -5.55
N GLY A 163 8.49 -10.12 -6.49
CA GLY A 163 8.71 -10.33 -7.91
C GLY A 163 7.42 -10.29 -8.72
N PRO A 164 7.39 -10.96 -9.88
CA PRO A 164 6.26 -10.95 -10.80
C PRO A 164 4.97 -11.44 -10.12
N ALA A 165 3.88 -10.73 -10.39
CA ALA A 165 2.56 -11.04 -9.85
C ALA A 165 1.47 -10.61 -10.85
N VAL A 166 0.24 -11.07 -10.62
CA VAL A 166 -0.93 -10.66 -11.39
C VAL A 166 -1.93 -10.01 -10.45
N LEU A 167 -2.32 -8.78 -10.75
CA LEU A 167 -3.43 -8.11 -10.10
C LEU A 167 -4.72 -8.43 -10.85
N VAL A 168 -5.71 -8.97 -10.14
CA VAL A 168 -7.04 -9.28 -10.68
C VAL A 168 -8.04 -8.28 -10.12
N SER A 169 -8.69 -7.52 -11.00
CA SER A 169 -9.59 -6.44 -10.64
C SER A 169 -10.97 -6.60 -11.31
N PRO A 170 -12.09 -6.32 -10.60
CA PRO A 170 -13.41 -6.27 -11.22
C PRO A 170 -13.65 -4.98 -12.01
N VAL A 171 -12.77 -4.00 -11.87
CA VAL A 171 -12.84 -2.72 -12.59
C VAL A 171 -11.61 -2.55 -13.46
N GLU A 172 -11.76 -1.82 -14.57
CA GLU A 172 -10.65 -1.48 -15.43
C GLU A 172 -9.70 -0.50 -14.75
N LEU A 173 -8.40 -0.75 -14.85
CA LEU A 173 -7.33 0.11 -14.34
C LEU A 173 -6.51 0.63 -15.51
N ASP A 174 -5.93 1.81 -15.32
CA ASP A 174 -4.95 2.38 -16.25
C ASP A 174 -3.56 2.34 -15.61
N PRO A 175 -2.67 1.39 -15.97
CA PRO A 175 -1.33 1.31 -15.40
C PRO A 175 -0.50 2.59 -15.64
N ALA A 176 -0.74 3.31 -16.73
CA ALA A 176 -0.04 4.58 -17.01
C ALA A 176 -0.37 5.68 -15.98
N ARG A 177 -1.41 5.49 -15.19
CA ARG A 177 -1.83 6.40 -14.12
C ARG A 177 -1.51 5.89 -12.71
N ALA A 178 -0.62 4.90 -12.58
CA ALA A 178 -0.27 4.31 -11.29
C ALA A 178 0.24 5.34 -10.27
N GLY A 179 1.00 6.34 -10.70
CA GLY A 179 1.52 7.43 -9.87
C GLY A 179 0.57 8.62 -9.70
N THR A 180 -0.47 8.73 -10.53
CA THR A 180 -1.33 9.91 -10.59
C THR A 180 -2.18 10.08 -9.33
N PRO A 181 -2.24 11.30 -8.74
CA PRO A 181 -3.13 11.55 -7.60
C PRO A 181 -4.60 11.28 -7.93
N SER A 182 -5.28 10.54 -7.07
CA SER A 182 -6.72 10.38 -7.17
C SER A 182 -7.44 11.64 -6.69
N LEU A 183 -8.33 12.16 -7.52
CA LEU A 183 -9.22 13.27 -7.19
C LEU A 183 -10.50 12.80 -6.45
N LEU A 184 -10.57 11.54 -6.06
CA LEU A 184 -11.71 11.02 -5.30
C LEU A 184 -11.85 11.83 -4.01
N ARG A 185 -12.79 12.77 -3.99
CA ARG A 185 -13.28 13.34 -2.75
C ARG A 185 -13.87 12.19 -1.93
N PRO A 186 -13.59 12.11 -0.62
CA PRO A 186 -14.32 11.15 0.20
C PRO A 186 -15.81 11.45 -0.01
N SER A 187 -16.54 10.47 -0.57
CA SER A 187 -18.00 10.52 -0.55
C SER A 187 -18.39 10.64 0.91
N ARG A 188 -19.02 11.74 1.29
CA ARG A 188 -19.73 11.82 2.56
C ARG A 188 -20.82 10.75 2.46
N LEU A 189 -20.63 9.63 3.14
CA LEU A 189 -21.71 8.71 3.40
C LEU A 189 -22.80 9.49 4.18
N PRO A 190 -24.05 9.33 3.82
CA PRO A 190 -25.16 9.98 4.50
C PRO A 190 -25.30 9.55 5.95
#